data_42e7f90dde64448737482f1b78dcc150
#
_entry.id   42e7f90dde64448737482f1b78dcc150
#
_cell.length_a   1.000
_cell.length_b   1.000
_cell.length_c   1.000
_cell.angle_alpha   90.00
_cell.angle_beta   90.00
_cell.angle_gamma   90.00
#
_symmetry.space_group_name_H-M   'P 1'
#
loop_
_entity.id
_entity.type
_entity.pdbx_description
1 polymer ?
#
loop_
_entity_poly.entity_id
_entity_poly.type
_entity_poly.pdbx_seq_one_letter_code
_entity_poly.pdbx_strand_id
1 'polypeptide(L)'
;MDSTESANRWLGIDPGLAIIGWAILDRRSDQSAQLKDYGIIETPKNLSTPERLVEIEQDIIALLREFQPQAIAIEMPFFSRQIKAAGGVIQALGVINLVICREQRIQPIFLHQSSWKCHLGNGKADKAEVAEILQQLFDLETLPIDDSVDAIGIALAGLNGVRNQIN
;
A
#
# COMPACT_ATOMS: atom_id res chain seq x y z
N MET A 1 12.91 -19.14 -7.16
CA MET A 1 12.03 -19.05 -5.98
C MET A 1 11.79 -17.57 -5.73
N ASP A 2 10.54 -17.17 -5.74
CA ASP A 2 10.17 -15.77 -5.47
C ASP A 2 10.47 -15.49 -3.98
N SER A 3 11.39 -14.55 -3.71
CA SER A 3 11.82 -14.20 -2.35
C SER A 3 10.69 -13.66 -1.45
N THR A 4 9.52 -13.42 -2.04
CA THR A 4 8.34 -12.90 -1.32
C THR A 4 7.51 -13.99 -0.65
N GLU A 5 7.64 -15.27 -1.03
CA GLU A 5 6.85 -16.37 -0.43
C GLU A 5 7.22 -16.66 1.03
N SER A 6 8.45 -16.31 1.46
CA SER A 6 8.92 -16.49 2.83
C SER A 6 8.96 -15.21 3.67
N ALA A 7 8.54 -14.07 3.11
CA ALA A 7 8.59 -12.79 3.78
C ALA A 7 7.57 -12.74 4.93
N ASN A 8 8.04 -12.38 6.14
CA ASN A 8 7.21 -12.30 7.32
C ASN A 8 6.54 -10.93 7.49
N ARG A 9 7.22 -9.83 7.09
CA ARG A 9 6.68 -8.47 7.20
C ARG A 9 6.42 -7.86 5.85
N TRP A 10 5.19 -7.38 5.66
CA TRP A 10 4.71 -6.77 4.44
C TRP A 10 4.33 -5.31 4.67
N LEU A 11 4.72 -4.44 3.75
CA LEU A 11 4.24 -3.07 3.63
C LEU A 11 3.27 -3.00 2.45
N GLY A 12 2.06 -2.50 2.69
CA GLY A 12 1.10 -2.11 1.66
C GLY A 12 1.13 -0.61 1.44
N ILE A 13 1.04 -0.17 0.20
CA ILE A 13 1.02 1.25 -0.17
C ILE A 13 -0.12 1.50 -1.15
N ASP A 14 -0.97 2.46 -0.82
CA ASP A 14 -1.92 3.10 -1.74
C ASP A 14 -1.34 4.46 -2.15
N PRO A 15 -0.78 4.59 -3.39
CA PRO A 15 0.01 5.75 -3.75
C PRO A 15 -0.84 6.96 -4.15
N GLY A 16 -0.47 8.13 -3.66
CA GLY A 16 -1.03 9.43 -4.04
C GLY A 16 0.00 10.55 -3.95
N LEU A 17 -0.27 11.71 -4.54
CA LEU A 17 0.57 12.90 -4.37
C LEU A 17 0.19 13.67 -3.10
N ALA A 18 -1.10 13.77 -2.80
CA ALA A 18 -1.60 14.51 -1.65
C ALA A 18 -1.65 13.65 -0.39
N ILE A 19 -2.07 12.40 -0.54
CA ILE A 19 -2.21 11.42 0.54
C ILE A 19 -1.68 10.09 0.02
N ILE A 20 -0.91 9.41 0.85
CA ILE A 20 -0.44 8.04 0.63
C ILE A 20 -0.90 7.20 1.81
N GLY A 21 -1.70 6.17 1.56
CA GLY A 21 -2.02 5.17 2.57
C GLY A 21 -0.88 4.17 2.73
N TRP A 22 -0.62 3.75 3.97
CA TRP A 22 0.35 2.69 4.24
C TRP A 22 -0.12 1.77 5.35
N ALA A 23 0.32 0.51 5.31
CA ALA A 23 0.02 -0.47 6.36
C ALA A 23 1.12 -1.53 6.48
N ILE A 24 1.36 -1.98 7.70
CA ILE A 24 2.32 -3.03 8.03
C ILE A 24 1.58 -4.26 8.54
N LEU A 25 1.78 -5.38 7.89
CA LEU A 25 1.28 -6.68 8.31
C LEU A 25 2.44 -7.65 8.55
N ASP A 26 2.32 -8.43 9.61
CA ASP A 26 3.22 -9.56 9.87
C ASP A 26 2.49 -10.89 9.65
N ARG A 27 3.20 -11.89 9.14
CA ARG A 27 2.73 -13.28 9.10
C ARG A 27 3.05 -13.94 10.43
N ARG A 28 2.02 -14.50 11.08
CA ARG A 28 2.19 -15.30 12.30
C ARG A 28 2.69 -16.71 11.99
N SER A 29 3.12 -17.41 13.01
CA SER A 29 3.56 -18.81 12.92
C SER A 29 2.47 -19.76 12.43
N ASP A 30 1.20 -19.46 12.70
CA ASP A 30 0.03 -20.19 12.21
C ASP A 30 -0.38 -19.80 10.78
N GLN A 31 0.44 -19.00 10.10
CA GLN A 31 0.24 -18.45 8.76
C GLN A 31 -0.85 -17.36 8.66
N SER A 32 -1.52 -17.00 9.75
CA SER A 32 -2.45 -15.88 9.76
C SER A 32 -1.74 -14.52 9.63
N ALA A 33 -2.46 -13.51 9.18
CA ALA A 33 -1.97 -12.13 9.13
C ALA A 33 -2.23 -11.41 10.46
N GLN A 34 -1.29 -10.58 10.87
CA GLN A 34 -1.42 -9.65 11.98
C GLN A 34 -1.20 -8.23 11.51
N LEU A 35 -2.19 -7.36 11.68
CA LEU A 35 -2.02 -5.93 11.49
C LEU A 35 -1.12 -5.37 12.61
N LYS A 36 -0.01 -4.74 12.23
CA LYS A 36 0.96 -4.16 13.16
C LYS A 36 0.77 -2.66 13.31
N ASP A 37 0.64 -1.98 12.19
CA ASP A 37 0.46 -0.53 12.15
C ASP A 37 -0.10 -0.10 10.80
N TYR A 38 -0.69 1.09 10.73
CA TYR A 38 -1.19 1.70 9.51
C TYR A 38 -1.34 3.20 9.69
N GLY A 39 -1.40 3.92 8.60
CA GLY A 39 -1.57 5.37 8.61
C GLY A 39 -1.55 5.99 7.23
N ILE A 40 -1.48 7.30 7.24
CA ILE A 40 -1.36 8.10 6.02
C ILE A 40 -0.13 9.01 6.09
N ILE A 41 0.45 9.30 4.92
CA ILE A 41 1.40 10.37 4.69
C ILE A 41 0.63 11.46 3.95
N GLU A 42 0.60 12.68 4.50
CA GLU A 42 -0.04 13.82 3.88
C GLU A 42 1.00 14.88 3.49
N THR A 43 0.97 15.31 2.23
CA THR A 43 1.81 16.43 1.80
C THR A 43 1.04 17.75 1.89
N PRO A 44 1.66 18.84 2.41
CA PRO A 44 1.00 20.13 2.56
C PRO A 44 0.49 20.68 1.21
N LYS A 45 -0.75 21.18 1.20
CA LYS A 45 -1.41 21.68 -0.02
C LYS A 45 -0.76 22.94 -0.61
N ASN A 46 -0.04 23.71 0.20
CA ASN A 46 0.65 24.94 -0.19
C ASN A 46 2.01 24.69 -0.84
N LEU A 47 2.51 23.45 -0.82
CA LEU A 47 3.76 23.10 -1.46
C LEU A 47 3.57 22.84 -2.96
N SER A 48 4.59 23.18 -3.75
CA SER A 48 4.68 22.80 -5.16
C SER A 48 4.85 21.28 -5.30
N THR A 49 4.56 20.73 -6.48
CA THR A 49 4.74 19.30 -6.73
C THR A 49 6.16 18.80 -6.42
N PRO A 50 7.25 19.45 -6.85
CA PRO A 50 8.60 19.01 -6.49
C PRO A 50 8.84 18.98 -4.96
N GLU A 51 8.37 19.98 -4.23
CA GLU A 51 8.50 20.02 -2.78
C GLU A 51 7.74 18.88 -2.11
N ARG A 52 6.51 18.58 -2.57
CA ARG A 52 5.74 17.41 -2.09
C ARG A 52 6.48 16.09 -2.35
N LEU A 53 7.17 15.96 -3.50
CA LEU A 53 7.95 14.75 -3.79
C LEU A 53 9.13 14.58 -2.83
N VAL A 54 9.73 15.68 -2.36
CA VAL A 54 10.77 15.65 -1.32
C VAL A 54 10.20 15.19 0.02
N GLU A 55 9.03 15.70 0.43
CA GLU A 55 8.33 15.22 1.64
C GLU A 55 8.04 13.72 1.55
N ILE A 56 7.49 13.26 0.41
CA ILE A 56 7.22 11.84 0.17
C ILE A 56 8.50 11.01 0.30
N GLU A 57 9.61 11.46 -0.29
CA GLU A 57 10.90 10.77 -0.17
C GLU A 57 11.30 10.58 1.30
N GLN A 58 11.24 11.66 2.09
CA GLN A 58 11.65 11.64 3.50
C GLN A 58 10.77 10.72 4.34
N ASP A 59 9.45 10.80 4.16
CA ASP A 59 8.49 10.01 4.93
C ASP A 59 8.56 8.52 4.57
N ILE A 60 8.72 8.19 3.30
CA ILE A 60 8.92 6.78 2.87
C ILE A 60 10.25 6.23 3.40
N ILE A 61 11.33 7.02 3.40
CA ILE A 61 12.60 6.60 4.02
C ILE A 61 12.40 6.30 5.51
N ALA A 62 11.72 7.19 6.24
CA ALA A 62 11.45 7.02 7.66
C ALA A 62 10.64 5.73 7.91
N LEU A 63 9.57 5.51 7.14
CA LEU A 63 8.70 4.33 7.22
C LEU A 63 9.49 3.03 6.97
N LEU A 64 10.32 3.00 5.93
CA LEU A 64 11.13 1.82 5.60
C LEU A 64 12.17 1.51 6.69
N ARG A 65 12.77 2.54 7.28
CA ARG A 65 13.77 2.38 8.35
C ARG A 65 13.15 1.93 9.67
N GLU A 66 11.96 2.43 9.99
CA GLU A 66 11.23 2.08 11.21
C GLU A 66 10.75 0.63 11.18
N PHE A 67 10.05 0.26 10.11
CA PHE A 67 9.37 -1.04 10.06
C PHE A 67 10.18 -2.14 9.39
N GLN A 68 11.15 -1.81 8.56
CA GLN A 68 12.04 -2.77 7.85
C GLN A 68 11.26 -3.91 7.17
N PRO A 69 10.32 -3.61 6.25
CA PRO A 69 9.53 -4.64 5.58
C PRO A 69 10.43 -5.54 4.73
N GLN A 70 10.06 -6.81 4.62
CA GLN A 70 10.76 -7.80 3.80
C GLN A 70 10.12 -7.94 2.42
N ALA A 71 8.86 -7.52 2.28
CA ALA A 71 8.16 -7.47 1.02
C ALA A 71 7.21 -6.26 0.98
N ILE A 72 6.93 -5.76 -0.21
CA ILE A 72 6.12 -4.56 -0.43
C ILE A 72 5.11 -4.81 -1.54
N ALA A 73 3.85 -4.46 -1.29
CA ALA A 73 2.78 -4.44 -2.27
C ALA A 73 2.29 -3.00 -2.48
N ILE A 74 2.11 -2.60 -3.73
CA ILE A 74 1.67 -1.24 -4.10
C ILE A 74 0.47 -1.36 -5.03
N GLU A 75 -0.57 -0.55 -4.81
CA GLU A 75 -1.65 -0.46 -5.78
C GLU A 75 -1.13 0.14 -7.10
N MET A 76 -1.45 -0.53 -8.20
CA MET A 76 -1.19 -0.01 -9.53
C MET A 76 -2.24 1.06 -9.85
N PRO A 77 -1.86 2.32 -10.08
CA PRO A 77 -2.81 3.35 -10.43
C PRO A 77 -3.58 2.99 -11.71
N PHE A 78 -4.91 3.12 -11.67
CA PHE A 78 -5.73 2.95 -12.86
C PHE A 78 -5.71 4.23 -13.71
N PHE A 79 -5.14 4.15 -14.89
CA PHE A 79 -5.09 5.26 -15.84
C PHE A 79 -6.45 5.43 -16.52
N SER A 80 -7.42 6.04 -15.85
CA SER A 80 -8.61 6.55 -16.51
C SER A 80 -8.28 7.82 -17.30
N ARG A 81 -9.18 8.24 -18.21
CA ARG A 81 -8.98 9.37 -19.16
C ARG A 81 -8.65 10.74 -18.54
N GLN A 82 -8.52 10.85 -17.21
CA GLN A 82 -8.14 12.09 -16.52
C GLN A 82 -6.62 12.19 -16.30
N ILE A 83 -5.90 12.48 -17.36
CA ILE A 83 -4.42 12.56 -17.40
C ILE A 83 -3.84 13.53 -16.35
N LYS A 84 -4.54 14.63 -16.02
CA LYS A 84 -4.03 15.63 -15.07
C LYS A 84 -3.97 15.13 -13.62
N ALA A 85 -4.96 14.37 -13.17
CA ALA A 85 -4.97 13.79 -11.81
C ALA A 85 -3.97 12.62 -11.70
N ALA A 86 -3.83 11.83 -12.77
CA ALA A 86 -2.88 10.72 -12.83
C ALA A 86 -1.42 11.16 -12.76
N GLY A 87 -1.09 12.36 -13.29
CA GLY A 87 0.30 12.85 -13.36
C GLY A 87 0.97 12.95 -11.99
N GLY A 88 0.29 13.44 -10.97
CA GLY A 88 0.84 13.56 -9.63
C GLY A 88 1.07 12.20 -8.95
N VAL A 89 0.14 11.27 -9.12
CA VAL A 89 0.25 9.90 -8.59
C VAL A 89 1.44 9.16 -9.23
N ILE A 90 1.63 9.31 -10.55
CA ILE A 90 2.77 8.70 -11.28
C ILE A 90 4.10 9.24 -10.75
N GLN A 91 4.21 10.56 -10.53
CA GLN A 91 5.42 11.17 -10.00
C GLN A 91 5.71 10.68 -8.58
N ALA A 92 4.71 10.65 -7.70
CA ALA A 92 4.84 10.11 -6.35
C ALA A 92 5.26 8.62 -6.38
N LEU A 93 4.65 7.81 -7.24
CA LEU A 93 4.99 6.41 -7.42
C LEU A 93 6.44 6.21 -7.90
N GLY A 94 6.92 7.09 -8.79
CA GLY A 94 8.33 7.08 -9.22
C GLY A 94 9.29 7.32 -8.05
N VAL A 95 9.00 8.28 -7.17
CA VAL A 95 9.79 8.55 -5.96
C VAL A 95 9.72 7.38 -5.00
N ILE A 96 8.53 6.84 -4.72
CA ILE A 96 8.34 5.67 -3.84
C ILE A 96 9.19 4.49 -4.32
N ASN A 97 9.13 4.15 -5.61
CA ASN A 97 9.92 3.05 -6.19
C ASN A 97 11.42 3.29 -6.08
N LEU A 98 11.87 4.51 -6.36
CA LEU A 98 13.28 4.88 -6.25
C LEU A 98 13.79 4.70 -4.82
N VAL A 99 13.02 5.19 -3.84
CA VAL A 99 13.37 5.08 -2.41
C VAL A 99 13.42 3.63 -1.96
N ILE A 100 12.42 2.82 -2.30
CA ILE A 100 12.37 1.39 -1.96
C ILE A 100 13.61 0.67 -2.51
N CYS A 101 13.93 0.88 -3.78
CA CYS A 101 15.09 0.27 -4.40
C CYS A 101 16.41 0.69 -3.73
N ARG A 102 16.54 1.96 -3.40
CA ARG A 102 17.77 2.52 -2.80
C ARG A 102 17.97 2.09 -1.35
N GLU A 103 16.90 2.11 -0.53
CA GLU A 103 16.99 1.83 0.91
C GLU A 103 16.97 0.33 1.23
N GLN A 104 16.19 -0.46 0.49
CA GLN A 104 15.89 -1.85 0.85
C GLN A 104 16.31 -2.86 -0.22
N ARG A 105 16.52 -2.44 -1.48
CA ARG A 105 16.76 -3.32 -2.64
C ARG A 105 15.63 -4.34 -2.86
N ILE A 106 14.42 -4.05 -2.39
CA ILE A 106 13.23 -4.85 -2.61
C ILE A 106 12.61 -4.45 -3.97
N GLN A 107 12.14 -5.42 -4.72
CA GLN A 107 11.28 -5.19 -5.87
C GLN A 107 9.83 -5.32 -5.41
N PRO A 108 9.05 -4.22 -5.36
CA PRO A 108 7.67 -4.29 -4.94
C PRO A 108 6.82 -5.05 -5.96
N ILE A 109 5.76 -5.70 -5.48
CA ILE A 109 4.72 -6.22 -6.35
C ILE A 109 3.64 -5.14 -6.56
N PHE A 110 3.10 -5.08 -7.77
CA PHE A 110 2.02 -4.16 -8.12
C PHE A 110 0.72 -4.94 -8.25
N LEU A 111 -0.33 -4.48 -7.57
CA LEU A 111 -1.65 -5.10 -7.57
C LEU A 111 -2.69 -4.15 -8.17
N HIS A 112 -3.51 -4.64 -9.10
CA HIS A 112 -4.68 -3.90 -9.54
C HIS A 112 -5.71 -3.82 -8.42
N GLN A 113 -6.46 -2.72 -8.35
CA GLN A 113 -7.51 -2.53 -7.35
C GLN A 113 -8.51 -3.69 -7.31
N SER A 114 -8.94 -4.17 -8.47
CA SER A 114 -9.83 -5.32 -8.56
C SER A 114 -9.21 -6.60 -7.99
N SER A 115 -7.90 -6.82 -8.15
CA SER A 115 -7.23 -8.04 -7.70
C SER A 115 -7.19 -8.14 -6.18
N TRP A 116 -6.77 -7.08 -5.49
CA TRP A 116 -6.73 -7.12 -4.03
C TRP A 116 -8.12 -7.02 -3.40
N LYS A 117 -9.08 -6.29 -4.01
CA LYS A 117 -10.47 -6.26 -3.52
C LYS A 117 -11.18 -7.60 -3.71
N CYS A 118 -10.98 -8.30 -4.83
CA CYS A 118 -11.49 -9.67 -5.01
C CYS A 118 -10.97 -10.62 -3.93
N HIS A 119 -9.74 -10.43 -3.47
CA HIS A 119 -9.19 -11.22 -2.38
C HIS A 119 -9.95 -11.04 -1.06
N LEU A 120 -10.56 -9.88 -0.84
CA LEU A 120 -11.45 -9.61 0.29
C LEU A 120 -12.90 -10.11 0.07
N GLY A 121 -13.19 -10.67 -1.09
CA GLY A 121 -14.49 -11.26 -1.42
C GLY A 121 -15.36 -10.42 -2.37
N ASN A 122 -15.06 -9.13 -2.59
CA ASN A 122 -15.83 -8.25 -3.49
C ASN A 122 -14.91 -7.26 -4.22
N GLY A 123 -14.62 -7.55 -5.49
CA GLY A 123 -13.76 -6.70 -6.33
C GLY A 123 -14.32 -5.29 -6.62
N LYS A 124 -15.59 -5.03 -6.30
CA LYS A 124 -16.27 -3.74 -6.46
C LYS A 124 -16.56 -3.07 -5.11
N ALA A 125 -16.07 -3.63 -4.00
CA ALA A 125 -16.29 -3.08 -2.66
C ALA A 125 -15.87 -1.60 -2.62
N ASP A 126 -16.70 -0.77 -2.02
CA ASP A 126 -16.33 0.60 -1.69
C ASP A 126 -15.43 0.64 -0.44
N LYS A 127 -14.92 1.83 -0.10
CA LYS A 127 -13.99 1.97 1.03
C LYS A 127 -14.61 1.61 2.37
N ALA A 128 -15.91 1.87 2.57
CA ALA A 128 -16.61 1.53 3.80
C ALA A 128 -16.80 0.01 3.93
N GLU A 129 -17.16 -0.67 2.85
CA GLU A 129 -17.25 -2.14 2.80
C GLU A 129 -15.89 -2.81 3.07
N VAL A 130 -14.81 -2.27 2.48
CA VAL A 130 -13.45 -2.74 2.74
C VAL A 130 -13.09 -2.57 4.22
N ALA A 131 -13.39 -1.40 4.81
CA ALA A 131 -13.13 -1.13 6.21
C ALA A 131 -13.88 -2.11 7.13
N GLU A 132 -15.15 -2.40 6.85
CA GLU A 132 -15.96 -3.34 7.63
C GLU A 132 -15.36 -4.77 7.58
N ILE A 133 -14.96 -5.24 6.40
CA ILE A 133 -14.33 -6.55 6.24
C ILE A 133 -13.03 -6.63 7.05
N LEU A 134 -12.18 -5.59 6.96
CA LEU A 134 -10.90 -5.56 7.66
C LEU A 134 -11.06 -5.42 9.18
N GLN A 135 -12.07 -4.67 9.65
CA GLN A 135 -12.41 -4.60 11.08
C GLN A 135 -12.76 -5.97 11.63
N GLN A 136 -13.60 -6.74 10.94
CA GLN A 136 -13.96 -8.09 11.33
C GLN A 136 -12.76 -9.05 11.28
N LEU A 137 -11.92 -8.94 10.24
CA LEU A 137 -10.79 -9.83 10.05
C LEU A 137 -9.70 -9.65 11.12
N PHE A 138 -9.45 -8.42 11.54
CA PHE A 138 -8.40 -8.08 12.52
C PHE A 138 -8.93 -7.80 13.93
N ASP A 139 -10.24 -7.98 14.18
CA ASP A 139 -10.91 -7.73 15.47
C ASP A 139 -10.64 -6.30 15.98
N LEU A 140 -10.88 -5.31 15.13
CA LEU A 140 -10.66 -3.89 15.43
C LEU A 140 -11.95 -3.23 15.86
N GLU A 141 -11.92 -2.45 16.94
CA GLU A 141 -13.08 -1.67 17.40
C GLU A 141 -13.47 -0.59 16.38
N THR A 142 -12.48 0.07 15.83
CA THR A 142 -12.67 1.12 14.82
C THR A 142 -11.56 1.08 13.77
N LEU A 143 -11.88 1.54 12.56
CA LEU A 143 -10.91 1.75 11.50
C LEU A 143 -11.27 3.06 10.79
N PRO A 144 -10.34 4.00 10.63
CA PRO A 144 -10.61 5.23 9.88
C PRO A 144 -10.94 4.90 8.43
N ILE A 145 -11.87 5.65 7.83
CA ILE A 145 -12.22 5.49 6.42
C ILE A 145 -11.36 6.47 5.61
N ASP A 146 -10.10 6.13 5.45
CA ASP A 146 -9.10 6.88 4.67
C ASP A 146 -8.26 5.94 3.81
N ASP A 147 -7.18 6.44 3.22
CA ASP A 147 -6.34 5.65 2.30
C ASP A 147 -5.53 4.54 2.99
N SER A 148 -5.42 4.57 4.33
CA SER A 148 -4.81 3.48 5.09
C SER A 148 -5.62 2.18 5.00
N VAL A 149 -6.94 2.25 4.86
CA VAL A 149 -7.83 1.08 4.68
C VAL A 149 -7.44 0.30 3.43
N ASP A 150 -7.28 1.00 2.31
CA ASP A 150 -6.89 0.36 1.06
C ASP A 150 -5.47 -0.24 1.19
N ALA A 151 -4.56 0.47 1.86
CA ALA A 151 -3.20 -0.03 2.13
C ALA A 151 -3.18 -1.32 2.96
N ILE A 152 -4.08 -1.47 3.95
CA ILE A 152 -4.23 -2.72 4.71
C ILE A 152 -4.66 -3.87 3.77
N GLY A 153 -5.66 -3.63 2.92
CA GLY A 153 -6.13 -4.62 1.94
C GLY A 153 -5.03 -5.02 0.94
N ILE A 154 -4.24 -4.05 0.47
CA ILE A 154 -3.11 -4.26 -0.44
C ILE A 154 -2.03 -5.11 0.24
N ALA A 155 -1.64 -4.77 1.48
CA ALA A 155 -0.65 -5.54 2.24
C ALA A 155 -1.12 -6.98 2.48
N LEU A 156 -2.39 -7.17 2.86
CA LEU A 156 -2.99 -8.49 3.09
C LEU A 156 -2.99 -9.34 1.82
N ALA A 157 -3.39 -8.76 0.70
CA ALA A 157 -3.36 -9.46 -0.59
C ALA A 157 -1.93 -9.88 -0.98
N GLY A 158 -0.96 -8.98 -0.81
CA GLY A 158 0.45 -9.27 -1.05
C GLY A 158 0.96 -10.41 -0.17
N LEU A 159 0.70 -10.33 1.13
CA LEU A 159 1.07 -11.34 2.13
C LEU A 159 0.46 -12.71 1.79
N ASN A 160 -0.77 -12.77 1.30
CA ASN A 160 -1.45 -13.99 0.92
C ASN A 160 -1.13 -14.48 -0.51
N GLY A 161 -0.13 -13.88 -1.16
CA GLY A 161 0.37 -14.35 -2.45
C GLY A 161 -0.48 -13.94 -3.66
N VAL A 162 -1.38 -12.95 -3.51
CA VAL A 162 -2.13 -12.43 -4.65
C VAL A 162 -1.19 -11.83 -5.68
N ARG A 163 -1.44 -12.15 -6.94
CA ARG A 163 -0.76 -11.59 -8.11
C ARG A 163 -1.80 -11.17 -9.14
N ASN A 164 -1.48 -10.20 -9.98
CA ASN A 164 -2.35 -9.87 -11.09
C ASN A 164 -2.46 -11.07 -12.01
N GLN A 165 -3.68 -11.37 -12.45
CA GLN A 165 -3.86 -12.33 -13.54
C GLN A 165 -3.30 -11.68 -14.81
N ILE A 166 -2.32 -12.33 -15.42
CA ILE A 166 -1.82 -11.94 -16.73
C ILE A 166 -2.85 -12.45 -17.74
N ASN A 167 -3.67 -11.53 -18.28
CA ASN A 167 -4.56 -11.80 -19.39
C ASN A 167 -3.80 -11.75 -20.70
#